data_83ab9d165f382e6b1e10ccf4e67ba020
#
_entry.id   83ab9d165f382e6b1e10ccf4e67ba020
#
_cell.length_a   1.000
_cell.length_b   1.000
_cell.length_c   1.000
_cell.angle_alpha   90.00
_cell.angle_beta   90.00
_cell.angle_gamma   90.00
#
_symmetry.space_group_name_H-M   'P 1'
#
loop_
_entity.id
_entity.type
_entity.pdbx_description
1 polymer ?
#
loop_
_entity_poly.entity_id
_entity_poly.type
_entity_poly.pdbx_seq_one_letter_code
_entity_poly.pdbx_strand_id
1 'polypeptide(L)'
;SFVIPERLEHFGNDEEGHLRRQAISMAINRDEITDQIYSKTRTPAKDFTAPTLKGYSDNLPGSEVLTYNPDKAKELWAQADAIAPWDGTFEIAYNSDGGHKEWVDAAANSIKNTLNISAEGKPIVDFKTMLQQEDEKTIGAAFRSGWQADYPSIYNFLQPLYVTGAASNKGFYSSTEFDNLITQAAGAPTEDDGIAIMQQAQELLLKDLPVVPLWYYNANGAWNNKVDNVSFDWHGQPIAYKITKTTAKK
;
A
#
# COMPACT_ATOMS: atom_id res chain seq x y z
N SER A 1 2.75 0.11 2.33
CA SER A 1 1.85 1.20 1.96
C SER A 1 1.79 2.27 3.04
N PHE A 2 1.22 3.40 2.69
CA PHE A 2 0.71 4.38 3.65
C PHE A 2 -0.66 4.89 3.18
N VAL A 3 -1.50 5.22 4.15
CA VAL A 3 -2.83 5.77 3.95
C VAL A 3 -2.74 7.29 3.89
N ILE A 4 -3.49 7.93 2.97
CA ILE A 4 -3.71 9.37 2.97
C ILE A 4 -5.20 9.60 3.28
N PRO A 5 -5.58 9.88 4.54
CA PRO A 5 -6.97 10.09 4.90
C PRO A 5 -7.62 11.23 4.11
N GLU A 6 -8.83 11.02 3.61
CA GLU A 6 -9.59 12.05 2.85
C GLU A 6 -9.97 13.29 3.67
N ARG A 7 -9.88 13.19 5.00
CA ARG A 7 -10.12 14.30 5.92
C ARG A 7 -8.95 15.27 6.06
N LEU A 8 -7.78 14.92 5.52
CA LEU A 8 -6.64 15.86 5.52
C LEU A 8 -6.92 16.97 4.54
N GLU A 9 -6.60 18.20 4.95
CA GLU A 9 -6.65 19.36 4.09
C GLU A 9 -5.84 19.11 2.82
N HIS A 10 -6.35 19.53 1.67
CA HIS A 10 -5.78 19.28 0.34
C HIS A 10 -5.83 17.83 -0.17
N PHE A 11 -6.36 16.88 0.61
CA PHE A 11 -6.43 15.47 0.24
C PHE A 11 -7.85 14.90 0.28
N GLY A 12 -8.87 15.73 0.02
CA GLY A 12 -10.26 15.31 -0.10
C GLY A 12 -10.51 14.33 -1.24
N ASN A 13 -11.70 13.74 -1.29
CA ASN A 13 -12.15 12.92 -2.43
C ASN A 13 -12.73 13.84 -3.52
N ASP A 14 -11.89 14.70 -4.06
CA ASP A 14 -12.18 15.70 -5.08
C ASP A 14 -11.02 15.81 -6.08
N GLU A 15 -11.13 16.70 -7.06
CA GLU A 15 -10.12 16.85 -8.10
C GLU A 15 -8.74 17.23 -7.53
N GLU A 16 -8.68 18.17 -6.58
CA GLU A 16 -7.41 18.56 -5.94
C GLU A 16 -6.77 17.36 -5.23
N GLY A 17 -7.54 16.68 -4.38
CA GLY A 17 -7.04 15.55 -3.60
C GLY A 17 -6.56 14.39 -4.47
N HIS A 18 -7.25 14.08 -5.57
CA HIS A 18 -6.81 13.05 -6.53
C HIS A 18 -5.48 13.43 -7.19
N LEU A 19 -5.35 14.68 -7.68
CA LEU A 19 -4.11 15.16 -8.28
C LEU A 19 -2.94 15.10 -7.30
N ARG A 20 -3.14 15.52 -6.05
CA ARG A 20 -2.09 15.47 -5.02
C ARG A 20 -1.68 14.05 -4.65
N ARG A 21 -2.62 13.12 -4.47
CA ARG A 21 -2.32 11.72 -4.17
C ARG A 21 -1.53 11.05 -5.30
N GLN A 22 -1.95 11.27 -6.54
CA GLN A 22 -1.24 10.76 -7.70
C GLN A 22 0.16 11.37 -7.81
N ALA A 23 0.31 12.67 -7.60
CA ALA A 23 1.61 13.34 -7.58
C ALA A 23 2.55 12.77 -6.50
N ILE A 24 2.06 12.60 -5.28
CA ILE A 24 2.79 11.98 -4.17
C ILE A 24 3.22 10.56 -4.54
N SER A 25 2.31 9.75 -5.09
CA SER A 25 2.63 8.36 -5.48
C SER A 25 3.72 8.30 -6.55
N MET A 26 3.60 9.14 -7.60
CA MET A 26 4.56 9.19 -8.70
C MET A 26 5.90 9.86 -8.32
N ALA A 27 5.94 10.60 -7.21
CA ALA A 27 7.15 11.20 -6.67
C ALA A 27 8.05 10.20 -5.89
N ILE A 28 7.56 8.99 -5.58
CA ILE A 28 8.29 8.01 -4.78
C ILE A 28 9.03 7.03 -5.68
N ASN A 29 10.37 7.02 -5.60
CA ASN A 29 11.20 6.04 -6.29
C ASN A 29 11.24 4.70 -5.52
N ARG A 30 10.22 3.86 -5.76
CA ARG A 30 10.05 2.57 -5.09
C ARG A 30 11.20 1.60 -5.36
N ASP A 31 11.71 1.59 -6.59
CA ASP A 31 12.83 0.73 -6.99
C ASP A 31 14.09 1.07 -6.20
N GLU A 32 14.44 2.34 -6.09
CA GLU A 32 15.60 2.78 -5.33
C GLU A 32 15.47 2.45 -3.84
N ILE A 33 14.30 2.69 -3.25
CA ILE A 33 14.05 2.38 -1.83
C ILE A 33 14.14 0.87 -1.57
N THR A 34 13.54 0.06 -2.41
CA THR A 34 13.59 -1.41 -2.24
C THR A 34 14.98 -1.99 -2.48
N ASP A 35 15.76 -1.39 -3.35
CA ASP A 35 17.15 -1.80 -3.62
C ASP A 35 18.09 -1.40 -2.47
N GLN A 36 18.07 -0.14 -2.07
CA GLN A 36 19.05 0.40 -1.12
C GLN A 36 18.73 0.08 0.35
N ILE A 37 17.46 0.15 0.74
CA ILE A 37 17.07 -0.08 2.14
C ILE A 37 16.80 -1.56 2.40
N TYR A 38 16.15 -2.23 1.46
CA TYR A 38 15.71 -3.61 1.67
C TYR A 38 16.54 -4.67 0.95
N SER A 39 17.62 -4.29 0.27
CA SER A 39 18.48 -5.23 -0.46
C SER A 39 17.66 -6.20 -1.33
N LYS A 40 16.61 -5.71 -1.99
CA LYS A 40 15.66 -6.47 -2.84
C LYS A 40 14.84 -7.53 -2.11
N THR A 41 14.75 -7.48 -0.79
CA THR A 41 13.83 -8.35 -0.01
C THR A 41 12.39 -7.87 -0.06
N ARG A 42 12.11 -6.81 -0.82
CA ARG A 42 10.78 -6.27 -1.13
C ARG A 42 10.68 -6.07 -2.63
N THR A 43 9.47 -6.24 -3.15
CA THR A 43 9.18 -6.00 -4.57
C THR A 43 8.33 -4.74 -4.70
N PRO A 44 8.68 -3.74 -5.53
CA PRO A 44 7.85 -2.56 -5.77
C PRO A 44 6.42 -2.94 -6.12
N ALA A 45 5.44 -2.27 -5.50
CA ALA A 45 4.04 -2.55 -5.75
C ALA A 45 3.59 -1.96 -7.08
N LYS A 46 2.78 -2.73 -7.81
CA LYS A 46 2.12 -2.34 -9.06
C LYS A 46 0.61 -2.48 -9.00
N ASP A 47 0.08 -2.89 -7.85
CA ASP A 47 -1.33 -3.10 -7.59
C ASP A 47 -1.60 -2.98 -6.08
N PHE A 48 -2.87 -2.88 -5.71
CA PHE A 48 -3.34 -2.91 -4.31
C PHE A 48 -3.33 -4.31 -3.70
N THR A 49 -3.21 -5.35 -4.52
CA THR A 49 -3.22 -6.76 -4.11
C THR A 49 -1.85 -7.41 -4.29
N ALA A 50 -1.67 -8.64 -3.81
CA ALA A 50 -0.37 -9.32 -3.84
C ALA A 50 -0.19 -10.22 -5.07
N PRO A 51 1.02 -10.29 -5.66
CA PRO A 51 1.28 -11.07 -6.89
C PRO A 51 1.00 -12.58 -6.79
N THR A 52 0.93 -13.13 -5.58
CA THR A 52 0.65 -14.55 -5.33
C THR A 52 -0.83 -14.90 -5.37
N LEU A 53 -1.70 -13.89 -5.49
CA LEU A 53 -3.15 -14.07 -5.46
C LEU A 53 -3.74 -14.15 -6.87
N LYS A 54 -4.72 -15.03 -7.06
CA LYS A 54 -5.51 -15.06 -8.28
C LYS A 54 -6.26 -13.73 -8.43
N GLY A 55 -6.16 -13.13 -9.61
CA GLY A 55 -6.76 -11.81 -9.91
C GLY A 55 -5.81 -10.63 -9.73
N TYR A 56 -4.60 -10.83 -9.20
CA TYR A 56 -3.55 -9.80 -9.28
C TYR A 56 -3.27 -9.41 -10.72
N SER A 57 -3.03 -8.12 -10.94
CA SER A 57 -2.58 -7.58 -12.23
C SER A 57 -1.56 -6.47 -12.00
N ASP A 58 -0.51 -6.44 -12.80
CA ASP A 58 0.53 -5.41 -12.76
C ASP A 58 0.37 -4.33 -13.84
N ASN A 59 -0.74 -4.38 -14.58
CA ASN A 59 -1.01 -3.51 -15.73
C ASN A 59 -2.49 -3.11 -15.84
N LEU A 60 -3.20 -2.98 -14.72
CA LEU A 60 -4.55 -2.41 -14.72
C LEU A 60 -4.53 -0.97 -15.27
N PRO A 61 -5.60 -0.54 -15.95
CA PRO A 61 -5.77 0.87 -16.30
C PRO A 61 -5.55 1.79 -15.10
N GLY A 62 -4.72 2.81 -15.25
CA GLY A 62 -4.35 3.72 -14.17
C GLY A 62 -3.16 3.27 -13.30
N SER A 63 -2.60 2.07 -13.51
CA SER A 63 -1.48 1.55 -12.71
C SER A 63 -0.18 2.36 -12.86
N GLU A 64 -0.07 3.20 -13.89
CA GLU A 64 1.05 4.13 -14.07
C GLU A 64 1.25 5.08 -12.89
N VAL A 65 0.22 5.37 -12.10
CA VAL A 65 0.32 6.19 -10.88
C VAL A 65 1.21 5.57 -9.80
N LEU A 66 1.49 4.27 -9.90
CA LEU A 66 2.41 3.55 -8.99
C LEU A 66 3.86 3.53 -9.50
N THR A 67 4.12 4.09 -10.67
CA THR A 67 5.45 4.15 -11.27
C THR A 67 6.10 5.51 -10.97
N TYR A 68 7.38 5.50 -10.58
CA TYR A 68 8.14 6.73 -10.38
C TYR A 68 8.22 7.53 -11.68
N ASN A 69 7.67 8.73 -11.67
CA ASN A 69 7.69 9.67 -12.79
C ASN A 69 7.74 11.10 -12.26
N PRO A 70 8.95 11.64 -12.01
CA PRO A 70 9.11 12.95 -11.37
C PRO A 70 8.53 14.11 -12.20
N ASP A 71 8.55 14.02 -13.51
CA ASP A 71 8.00 15.08 -14.37
C ASP A 71 6.48 15.12 -14.31
N LYS A 72 5.83 13.95 -14.40
CA LYS A 72 4.38 13.85 -14.26
C LYS A 72 3.92 14.20 -12.85
N ALA A 73 4.68 13.80 -11.82
CA ALA A 73 4.39 14.19 -10.43
C ALA A 73 4.36 15.71 -10.25
N LYS A 74 5.35 16.44 -10.81
CA LYS A 74 5.39 17.91 -10.78
C LYS A 74 4.23 18.54 -11.53
N GLU A 75 3.88 18.00 -12.70
CA GLU A 75 2.76 18.47 -13.50
C GLU A 75 1.44 18.36 -12.71
N LEU A 76 1.15 17.19 -12.13
CA LEU A 76 -0.05 16.95 -11.33
C LEU A 76 -0.09 17.83 -10.07
N TRP A 77 1.06 17.99 -9.40
CA TRP A 77 1.16 18.88 -8.23
C TRP A 77 0.88 20.32 -8.58
N ALA A 78 1.41 20.83 -9.71
CA ALA A 78 1.15 22.18 -10.18
C ALA A 78 -0.33 22.38 -10.58
N GLN A 79 -0.99 21.36 -11.13
CA GLN A 79 -2.43 21.40 -11.40
C GLN A 79 -3.23 21.51 -10.11
N ALA A 80 -2.86 20.74 -9.06
CA ALA A 80 -3.49 20.85 -7.75
C ALA A 80 -3.27 22.23 -7.11
N ASP A 81 -2.07 22.79 -7.20
CA ASP A 81 -1.75 24.13 -6.69
C ASP A 81 -2.53 25.22 -7.39
N ALA A 82 -2.94 25.02 -8.64
CA ALA A 82 -3.81 25.95 -9.35
C ALA A 82 -5.26 25.94 -8.82
N ILE A 83 -5.68 24.85 -8.15
CA ILE A 83 -6.99 24.75 -7.47
C ILE A 83 -6.88 25.36 -6.08
N ALA A 84 -5.92 24.91 -5.27
CA ALA A 84 -5.61 25.47 -3.96
C ALA A 84 -4.09 25.39 -3.69
N PRO A 85 -3.40 26.52 -3.44
CA PRO A 85 -1.97 26.54 -3.20
C PRO A 85 -1.57 25.71 -1.97
N TRP A 86 -0.50 24.92 -2.09
CA TRP A 86 0.08 24.19 -0.98
C TRP A 86 0.99 25.06 -0.12
N ASP A 87 0.76 25.07 1.19
CA ASP A 87 1.57 25.83 2.16
C ASP A 87 2.01 24.99 3.38
N GLY A 88 1.76 23.65 3.34
CA GLY A 88 2.00 22.75 4.46
C GLY A 88 3.28 21.92 4.37
N THR A 89 3.38 20.99 5.31
CA THR A 89 4.35 19.90 5.30
C THR A 89 3.62 18.57 5.12
N PHE A 90 4.06 17.75 4.16
CA PHE A 90 3.54 16.41 4.00
C PHE A 90 4.19 15.46 5.00
N GLU A 91 3.44 14.99 5.98
CA GLU A 91 3.92 14.10 7.03
C GLU A 91 3.47 12.66 6.79
N ILE A 92 4.38 11.70 7.03
CA ILE A 92 4.06 10.26 7.06
C ILE A 92 4.26 9.75 8.48
N ALA A 93 3.19 9.51 9.21
CA ALA A 93 3.23 8.98 10.57
C ALA A 93 3.59 7.48 10.57
N TYR A 94 4.40 7.08 11.54
CA TYR A 94 4.81 5.70 11.73
C TYR A 94 5.09 5.38 13.19
N ASN A 95 4.88 4.15 13.61
CA ASN A 95 5.23 3.69 14.96
C ASN A 95 6.75 3.46 15.08
N SER A 96 7.36 4.03 16.10
CA SER A 96 8.82 4.03 16.30
C SER A 96 9.39 2.65 16.67
N ASP A 97 8.56 1.75 17.21
CA ASP A 97 8.91 0.39 17.60
C ASP A 97 8.88 -0.63 16.44
N GLY A 98 8.48 -0.22 15.22
CA GLY A 98 8.26 -1.11 14.07
C GLY A 98 9.34 -1.10 12.99
N GLY A 99 10.47 -0.39 13.18
CA GLY A 99 11.56 -0.32 12.17
C GLY A 99 11.16 0.40 10.88
N HIS A 100 10.28 1.42 10.97
CA HIS A 100 9.74 2.11 9.80
C HIS A 100 10.47 3.40 9.43
N LYS A 101 11.32 3.92 10.33
CA LYS A 101 11.96 5.23 10.15
C LYS A 101 12.71 5.36 8.81
N GLU A 102 13.55 4.38 8.48
CA GLU A 102 14.44 4.47 7.33
C GLU A 102 13.66 4.60 6.01
N TRP A 103 12.67 3.77 5.79
CA TRP A 103 11.88 3.85 4.56
C TRP A 103 10.95 5.06 4.52
N VAL A 104 10.41 5.48 5.67
CA VAL A 104 9.59 6.70 5.74
C VAL A 104 10.42 7.92 5.39
N ASP A 105 11.63 8.04 5.97
CA ASP A 105 12.55 9.12 5.64
C ASP A 105 12.93 9.11 4.16
N ALA A 106 13.19 7.93 3.58
CA ALA A 106 13.50 7.81 2.15
C ALA A 106 12.32 8.21 1.26
N ALA A 107 11.10 7.78 1.59
CA ALA A 107 9.89 8.16 0.85
C ALA A 107 9.63 9.67 0.97
N ALA A 108 9.71 10.22 2.17
CA ALA A 108 9.56 11.66 2.41
C ALA A 108 10.62 12.48 1.65
N ASN A 109 11.89 12.04 1.64
CA ASN A 109 12.95 12.69 0.87
C ASN A 109 12.69 12.60 -0.65
N SER A 110 12.20 11.46 -1.15
CA SER A 110 11.83 11.32 -2.56
C SER A 110 10.73 12.32 -2.94
N ILE A 111 9.68 12.43 -2.14
CA ILE A 111 8.59 13.40 -2.31
C ILE A 111 9.12 14.83 -2.27
N LYS A 112 9.87 15.18 -1.21
CA LYS A 112 10.48 16.50 -1.03
C LYS A 112 11.32 16.93 -2.22
N ASN A 113 12.22 16.06 -2.66
CA ASN A 113 13.14 16.38 -3.75
C ASN A 113 12.44 16.44 -5.11
N THR A 114 11.42 15.61 -5.33
CA THR A 114 10.66 15.60 -6.59
C THR A 114 9.72 16.78 -6.68
N LEU A 115 8.93 17.04 -5.65
CA LEU A 115 7.87 18.07 -5.69
C LEU A 115 8.33 19.44 -5.19
N ASN A 116 9.55 19.53 -4.61
CA ASN A 116 10.07 20.75 -3.98
C ASN A 116 9.15 21.31 -2.86
N ILE A 117 8.60 20.41 -2.06
CA ILE A 117 7.76 20.74 -0.89
C ILE A 117 8.44 20.27 0.40
N SER A 118 7.95 20.74 1.56
CA SER A 118 8.33 20.15 2.83
C SER A 118 7.68 18.78 2.99
N ALA A 119 8.48 17.75 3.29
CA ALA A 119 7.99 16.40 3.58
C ALA A 119 8.89 15.71 4.60
N GLU A 120 8.29 15.03 5.59
CA GLU A 120 9.02 14.38 6.67
C GLU A 120 8.27 13.21 7.30
N GLY A 121 8.99 12.38 8.05
CA GLY A 121 8.43 11.33 8.88
C GLY A 121 7.94 11.87 10.23
N LYS A 122 6.77 11.41 10.68
CA LYS A 122 6.16 11.75 11.97
C LYS A 122 6.19 10.54 12.90
N PRO A 123 7.15 10.45 13.84
CA PRO A 123 7.23 9.30 14.74
C PRO A 123 6.11 9.33 15.78
N ILE A 124 5.42 8.19 15.94
CA ILE A 124 4.50 7.90 17.04
C ILE A 124 5.20 6.90 17.97
N VAL A 125 5.01 7.04 19.27
CA VAL A 125 5.80 6.32 20.27
C VAL A 125 5.80 4.80 20.09
N ASP A 126 4.65 4.20 19.80
CA ASP A 126 4.48 2.76 19.58
C ASP A 126 3.26 2.43 18.70
N PHE A 127 3.16 1.16 18.29
CA PHE A 127 2.08 0.69 17.43
C PHE A 127 0.69 0.78 18.08
N LYS A 128 0.59 0.52 19.39
CA LYS A 128 -0.69 0.62 20.11
C LYS A 128 -1.24 2.04 20.09
N THR A 129 -0.38 3.02 20.37
CA THR A 129 -0.75 4.45 20.32
C THR A 129 -1.14 4.86 18.91
N MET A 130 -0.43 4.35 17.89
CA MET A 130 -0.76 4.61 16.49
C MET A 130 -2.16 4.09 16.13
N LEU A 131 -2.49 2.84 16.48
CA LEU A 131 -3.81 2.27 16.24
C LEU A 131 -4.92 3.06 16.94
N GLN A 132 -4.68 3.50 18.17
CA GLN A 132 -5.65 4.34 18.90
C GLN A 132 -5.89 5.65 18.15
N GLN A 133 -4.84 6.32 17.69
CA GLN A 133 -4.95 7.58 16.94
C GLN A 133 -5.61 7.39 15.56
N GLU A 134 -5.42 6.22 14.91
CA GLU A 134 -6.14 5.86 13.68
C GLU A 134 -7.65 5.77 13.95
N ASP A 135 -8.05 5.04 14.99
CA ASP A 135 -9.45 4.84 15.37
C ASP A 135 -10.13 6.15 15.82
N GLU A 136 -9.41 6.97 16.58
CA GLU A 136 -9.86 8.30 17.04
C GLU A 136 -9.78 9.37 15.95
N LYS A 137 -9.19 9.07 14.76
CA LYS A 137 -8.96 10.02 13.65
C LYS A 137 -8.07 11.20 14.01
N THR A 138 -7.15 11.02 14.96
CA THR A 138 -6.33 12.10 15.53
C THR A 138 -4.90 12.16 14.98
N ILE A 139 -4.48 11.24 14.12
CA ILE A 139 -3.11 11.24 13.54
C ILE A 139 -2.78 12.55 12.84
N GLY A 140 -3.73 13.15 12.11
CA GLY A 140 -3.53 14.43 11.42
C GLY A 140 -2.43 14.43 10.36
N ALA A 141 -2.11 13.28 9.78
CA ALA A 141 -1.08 13.07 8.77
C ALA A 141 -1.42 11.85 7.91
N ALA A 142 -0.71 11.65 6.78
CA ALA A 142 -0.64 10.34 6.17
C ALA A 142 0.03 9.36 7.15
N PHE A 143 -0.27 8.07 7.08
CA PHE A 143 0.29 7.12 8.03
C PHE A 143 0.59 5.76 7.41
N ARG A 144 1.68 5.13 7.88
CA ARG A 144 2.10 3.82 7.43
C ARG A 144 0.98 2.80 7.63
N SER A 145 0.83 1.87 6.70
CA SER A 145 -0.12 0.78 6.78
C SER A 145 0.45 -0.49 6.15
N GLY A 146 -0.12 -1.63 6.48
CA GLY A 146 0.22 -2.92 5.90
C GLY A 146 -0.92 -3.91 6.08
N TRP A 147 -1.06 -4.82 5.14
CA TRP A 147 -2.05 -5.88 5.19
C TRP A 147 -1.43 -7.20 4.74
N GLN A 148 -1.82 -8.27 5.39
CA GLN A 148 -1.55 -9.64 4.97
C GLN A 148 -2.89 -10.36 4.85
N ALA A 149 -3.12 -11.03 3.71
CA ALA A 149 -4.40 -11.68 3.48
C ALA A 149 -4.64 -12.83 4.48
N ASP A 150 -5.86 -12.95 5.00
CA ASP A 150 -6.29 -14.06 5.85
C ASP A 150 -6.62 -15.31 5.03
N TYR A 151 -6.93 -15.15 3.75
CA TYR A 151 -7.22 -16.21 2.78
C TYR A 151 -6.79 -15.77 1.37
N PRO A 152 -6.49 -16.72 0.44
CA PRO A 152 -5.87 -16.43 -0.84
C PRO A 152 -6.85 -15.85 -1.88
N SER A 153 -7.37 -14.66 -1.64
CA SER A 153 -8.24 -13.92 -2.55
C SER A 153 -7.94 -12.44 -2.53
N ILE A 154 -7.96 -11.79 -3.69
CA ILE A 154 -7.87 -10.31 -3.79
C ILE A 154 -9.02 -9.61 -3.05
N TYR A 155 -10.16 -10.28 -2.85
CA TYR A 155 -11.29 -9.76 -2.07
C TYR A 155 -10.86 -9.36 -0.64
N ASN A 156 -9.91 -10.10 -0.02
CA ASN A 156 -9.39 -9.80 1.32
C ASN A 156 -8.54 -8.51 1.38
N PHE A 157 -8.02 -8.06 0.24
CA PHE A 157 -7.35 -6.76 0.13
C PHE A 157 -8.31 -5.61 -0.16
N LEU A 158 -9.50 -5.90 -0.69
CA LEU A 158 -10.41 -4.86 -1.18
C LEU A 158 -11.53 -4.56 -0.18
N GLN A 159 -12.29 -5.57 0.22
CA GLN A 159 -13.47 -5.40 1.06
C GLN A 159 -13.14 -4.83 2.45
N PRO A 160 -12.24 -5.42 3.26
CA PRO A 160 -12.01 -4.95 4.62
C PRO A 160 -11.27 -3.61 4.70
N LEU A 161 -10.53 -3.25 3.64
CA LEU A 161 -9.67 -2.07 3.64
C LEU A 161 -10.31 -0.83 3.01
N TYR A 162 -11.28 -1.00 2.09
CA TYR A 162 -11.78 0.13 1.30
C TYR A 162 -13.31 0.26 1.27
N VAL A 163 -14.09 -0.78 1.60
CA VAL A 163 -15.55 -0.63 1.68
C VAL A 163 -15.91 0.37 2.77
N THR A 164 -16.87 1.23 2.48
CA THR A 164 -17.36 2.26 3.41
C THR A 164 -17.74 1.65 4.75
N GLY A 165 -17.13 2.14 5.83
CA GLY A 165 -17.39 1.68 7.19
C GLY A 165 -16.76 0.32 7.57
N ALA A 166 -15.99 -0.31 6.70
CA ALA A 166 -15.27 -1.54 7.04
C ALA A 166 -14.25 -1.29 8.17
N ALA A 167 -14.08 -2.26 9.05
CA ALA A 167 -13.30 -2.11 10.29
C ALA A 167 -11.82 -1.77 10.08
N SER A 168 -11.24 -2.23 8.98
CA SER A 168 -9.83 -1.98 8.63
C SER A 168 -9.64 -0.82 7.65
N ASN A 169 -10.71 -0.14 7.26
CA ASN A 169 -10.66 1.08 6.44
C ASN A 169 -10.29 2.30 7.31
N LYS A 170 -9.03 2.40 7.71
CA LYS A 170 -8.54 3.43 8.62
C LYS A 170 -8.38 4.83 7.97
N GLY A 171 -8.35 4.88 6.65
CA GLY A 171 -8.40 6.12 5.87
C GLY A 171 -9.80 6.74 5.81
N PHE A 172 -10.81 5.94 6.15
CA PHE A 172 -12.24 6.27 6.03
C PHE A 172 -12.65 6.62 4.59
N TYR A 173 -11.99 5.98 3.60
CA TYR A 173 -12.39 6.04 2.21
C TYR A 173 -13.86 5.66 2.05
N SER A 174 -14.58 6.39 1.22
CA SER A 174 -16.00 6.16 0.98
C SER A 174 -16.35 6.41 -0.49
N SER A 175 -16.73 5.35 -1.19
CA SER A 175 -17.16 5.39 -2.57
C SER A 175 -18.31 4.44 -2.80
N THR A 176 -19.49 4.98 -3.12
CA THR A 176 -20.67 4.17 -3.45
C THR A 176 -20.41 3.28 -4.66
N GLU A 177 -19.63 3.74 -5.64
CA GLU A 177 -19.27 2.97 -6.83
C GLU A 177 -18.41 1.78 -6.46
N PHE A 178 -17.37 2.00 -5.64
CA PHE A 178 -16.52 0.93 -5.12
C PHE A 178 -17.33 -0.11 -4.32
N ASP A 179 -18.16 0.34 -3.37
CA ASP A 179 -18.98 -0.54 -2.53
C ASP A 179 -19.94 -1.42 -3.38
N ASN A 180 -20.52 -0.83 -4.43
CA ASN A 180 -21.38 -1.56 -5.37
C ASN A 180 -20.60 -2.62 -6.15
N LEU A 181 -19.41 -2.32 -6.65
CA LEU A 181 -18.56 -3.28 -7.36
C LEU A 181 -18.16 -4.44 -6.45
N ILE A 182 -17.77 -4.18 -5.22
CA ILE A 182 -17.40 -5.24 -4.25
C ILE A 182 -18.62 -6.12 -3.93
N THR A 183 -19.79 -5.52 -3.78
CA THR A 183 -21.05 -6.28 -3.57
C THR A 183 -21.39 -7.15 -4.77
N GLN A 184 -21.26 -6.62 -5.99
CA GLN A 184 -21.48 -7.37 -7.24
C GLN A 184 -20.47 -8.52 -7.39
N ALA A 185 -19.20 -8.27 -7.08
CA ALA A 185 -18.16 -9.30 -7.14
C ALA A 185 -18.46 -10.47 -6.20
N ALA A 186 -18.94 -10.19 -4.99
CA ALA A 186 -19.32 -11.22 -4.02
C ALA A 186 -20.53 -12.07 -4.47
N GLY A 187 -21.42 -11.52 -5.31
CA GLY A 187 -22.56 -12.22 -5.89
C GLY A 187 -22.34 -12.76 -7.30
N ALA A 188 -21.13 -12.70 -7.84
CA ALA A 188 -20.84 -13.11 -9.21
C ALA A 188 -21.07 -14.62 -9.42
N PRO A 189 -21.55 -15.05 -10.60
CA PRO A 189 -21.83 -16.45 -10.89
C PRO A 189 -20.60 -17.36 -10.88
N THR A 190 -19.44 -16.82 -11.24
CA THR A 190 -18.15 -17.52 -11.25
C THR A 190 -17.07 -16.70 -10.55
N GLU A 191 -16.01 -17.38 -10.09
CA GLU A 191 -14.86 -16.72 -9.51
C GLU A 191 -14.20 -15.73 -10.51
N ASP A 192 -14.09 -16.11 -11.78
CA ASP A 192 -13.48 -15.27 -12.80
C ASP A 192 -14.30 -14.01 -13.08
N ASP A 193 -15.63 -14.09 -13.09
CA ASP A 193 -16.51 -12.92 -13.16
C ASP A 193 -16.30 -12.00 -11.95
N GLY A 194 -16.23 -12.57 -10.75
CA GLY A 194 -15.97 -11.83 -9.53
C GLY A 194 -14.61 -11.11 -9.56
N ILE A 195 -13.56 -11.78 -10.05
CA ILE A 195 -12.23 -11.19 -10.24
C ILE A 195 -12.28 -10.01 -11.22
N ALA A 196 -12.95 -10.17 -12.35
CA ALA A 196 -13.05 -9.08 -13.33
C ALA A 196 -13.73 -7.83 -12.75
N ILE A 197 -14.76 -8.00 -11.92
CA ILE A 197 -15.42 -6.89 -11.23
C ILE A 197 -14.50 -6.28 -10.15
N MET A 198 -13.76 -7.11 -9.40
CA MET A 198 -12.79 -6.62 -8.41
C MET A 198 -11.64 -5.84 -9.05
N GLN A 199 -11.22 -6.20 -10.26
CA GLN A 199 -10.23 -5.42 -11.01
C GLN A 199 -10.77 -4.04 -11.41
N GLN A 200 -12.04 -3.93 -11.80
CA GLN A 200 -12.69 -2.62 -12.01
C GLN A 200 -12.72 -1.79 -10.71
N ALA A 201 -12.98 -2.42 -9.56
CA ALA A 201 -12.89 -1.74 -8.27
C ALA A 201 -11.47 -1.24 -7.97
N GLN A 202 -10.43 -1.98 -8.35
CA GLN A 202 -9.04 -1.54 -8.21
C GLN A 202 -8.69 -0.36 -9.13
N GLU A 203 -9.29 -0.26 -10.33
CA GLU A 203 -9.13 0.91 -11.20
C GLU A 203 -9.64 2.19 -10.53
N LEU A 204 -10.72 2.12 -9.77
CA LEU A 204 -11.18 3.25 -8.94
C LEU A 204 -10.16 3.60 -7.86
N LEU A 205 -9.61 2.59 -7.17
CA LEU A 205 -8.57 2.84 -6.16
C LEU A 205 -7.30 3.44 -6.76
N LEU A 206 -6.92 3.07 -7.99
CA LEU A 206 -5.78 3.66 -8.69
C LEU A 206 -6.03 5.14 -9.04
N LYS A 207 -7.27 5.50 -9.34
CA LYS A 207 -7.68 6.88 -9.59
C LYS A 207 -7.71 7.71 -8.30
N ASP A 208 -8.32 7.18 -7.24
CA ASP A 208 -8.59 7.90 -6.01
C ASP A 208 -7.41 7.88 -5.03
N LEU A 209 -6.57 6.84 -5.07
CA LEU A 209 -5.39 6.60 -4.23
C LEU A 209 -5.61 6.91 -2.72
N PRO A 210 -6.62 6.33 -2.06
CA PRO A 210 -6.80 6.51 -0.62
C PRO A 210 -5.63 5.93 0.19
N VAL A 211 -4.93 4.99 -0.40
CA VAL A 211 -3.69 4.36 0.05
C VAL A 211 -2.68 4.40 -1.08
N VAL A 212 -1.42 4.66 -0.77
CA VAL A 212 -0.31 4.58 -1.71
C VAL A 212 0.40 3.24 -1.53
N PRO A 213 0.21 2.26 -2.44
CA PRO A 213 0.98 1.02 -2.45
C PRO A 213 2.47 1.31 -2.66
N LEU A 214 3.32 0.69 -1.84
CA LEU A 214 4.77 0.90 -1.92
C LEU A 214 5.50 -0.36 -2.40
N TRP A 215 5.34 -1.47 -1.70
CA TRP A 215 6.00 -2.74 -2.01
C TRP A 215 5.30 -3.93 -1.36
N TYR A 216 5.60 -5.10 -1.89
CA TYR A 216 5.24 -6.38 -1.31
C TYR A 216 6.38 -6.94 -0.49
N TYR A 217 6.04 -7.56 0.63
CA TYR A 217 6.98 -8.31 1.44
C TYR A 217 7.22 -9.68 0.81
N ASN A 218 8.48 -10.01 0.58
CA ASN A 218 8.85 -11.36 0.14
C ASN A 218 9.10 -12.23 1.36
N ALA A 219 8.62 -13.47 1.32
CA ALA A 219 8.95 -14.44 2.36
C ALA A 219 10.46 -14.73 2.32
N ASN A 220 11.13 -14.51 3.45
CA ASN A 220 12.54 -14.81 3.62
C ASN A 220 12.70 -15.78 4.77
N GLY A 221 13.50 -16.82 4.59
CA GLY A 221 13.77 -17.80 5.62
C GLY A 221 15.21 -18.31 5.54
N ALA A 222 15.77 -18.61 6.69
CA ALA A 222 17.04 -19.28 6.80
C ALA A 222 16.85 -20.56 7.62
N TRP A 223 17.54 -21.64 7.20
CA TRP A 223 17.51 -22.90 7.92
C TRP A 223 18.88 -23.54 7.97
N ASN A 224 19.03 -24.43 8.95
CA ASN A 224 20.27 -25.15 9.17
C ASN A 224 20.43 -26.26 8.13
N ASN A 225 21.65 -26.58 7.73
CA ASN A 225 22.00 -27.69 6.82
C ASN A 225 21.65 -29.10 7.34
N LYS A 226 21.11 -29.19 8.57
CA LYS A 226 20.60 -30.44 9.16
C LYS A 226 19.14 -30.72 8.78
N VAL A 227 18.51 -29.83 8.03
CA VAL A 227 17.13 -30.04 7.54
C VAL A 227 17.05 -29.80 6.05
N ASP A 228 16.17 -30.57 5.40
CA ASP A 228 15.87 -30.52 3.97
C ASP A 228 14.36 -30.29 3.74
N ASN A 229 13.97 -30.13 2.49
CA ASN A 229 12.58 -29.95 2.04
C ASN A 229 11.87 -28.76 2.69
N VAL A 230 12.63 -27.72 3.01
CA VAL A 230 12.04 -26.47 3.50
C VAL A 230 11.33 -25.76 2.34
N SER A 231 10.04 -25.54 2.49
CA SER A 231 9.22 -24.80 1.55
C SER A 231 8.23 -23.94 2.32
N PHE A 232 7.74 -22.89 1.68
CA PHE A 232 6.79 -21.95 2.27
C PHE A 232 5.44 -22.05 1.55
N ASP A 233 4.37 -21.79 2.25
CA ASP A 233 3.03 -21.68 1.68
C ASP A 233 2.79 -20.28 1.09
N TRP A 234 1.59 -20.08 0.55
CA TRP A 234 1.18 -18.79 -0.03
C TRP A 234 1.21 -17.62 0.98
N HIS A 235 1.14 -17.93 2.26
CA HIS A 235 1.16 -16.96 3.36
C HIS A 235 2.59 -16.67 3.87
N GLY A 236 3.60 -17.31 3.25
CA GLY A 236 4.99 -17.17 3.64
C GLY A 236 5.37 -17.95 4.90
N GLN A 237 4.52 -18.90 5.36
CA GLN A 237 4.79 -19.75 6.51
C GLN A 237 5.50 -21.05 6.08
N PRO A 238 6.48 -21.52 6.85
CA PRO A 238 7.15 -22.78 6.53
C PRO A 238 6.17 -23.96 6.65
N ILE A 239 6.14 -24.80 5.62
CA ILE A 239 5.30 -26.02 5.60
C ILE A 239 5.97 -27.09 6.46
N ALA A 240 5.75 -27.05 7.77
CA ALA A 240 6.47 -27.83 8.77
C ALA A 240 6.43 -29.35 8.50
N TYR A 241 5.31 -29.90 8.02
CA TYR A 241 5.18 -31.34 7.76
C TYR A 241 6.01 -31.86 6.58
N LYS A 242 6.54 -30.97 5.72
CA LYS A 242 7.44 -31.31 4.62
C LYS A 242 8.91 -31.31 5.04
N ILE A 243 9.24 -30.63 6.14
CA ILE A 243 10.62 -30.52 6.60
C ILE A 243 11.12 -31.86 7.11
N THR A 244 12.24 -32.27 6.60
CA THR A 244 12.90 -33.55 7.01
C THR A 244 14.29 -33.28 7.57
N LYS A 245 14.78 -34.17 8.44
CA LYS A 245 16.19 -34.12 8.85
C LYS A 245 17.07 -34.59 7.71
N THR A 246 18.14 -33.88 7.43
CA THR A 246 19.18 -34.34 6.51
C THR A 246 19.84 -35.55 7.13
N THR A 247 19.71 -36.72 6.50
CA THR A 247 20.52 -37.87 6.85
C THR A 247 21.95 -37.56 6.42
N ALA A 248 22.85 -37.46 7.37
CA ALA A 248 24.27 -37.30 7.06
C ALA A 248 24.66 -38.45 6.09
N LYS A 249 25.04 -38.09 4.87
CA LYS A 249 25.75 -39.04 4.01
C LYS A 249 27.05 -39.35 4.76
N LYS A 250 27.18 -40.60 5.19
CA LYS A 250 28.42 -41.11 5.74
C LYS A 250 29.52 -41.04 4.69
#